data_3c2cd8a674766f1079a67d6bedaf71ff
#
_entry.id   3c2cd8a674766f1079a67d6bedaf71ff
#
_cell.length_a   1.000
_cell.length_b   1.000
_cell.length_c   1.000
_cell.angle_alpha   90.00
_cell.angle_beta   90.00
_cell.angle_gamma   90.00
#
_symmetry.space_group_name_H-M   'P 1'
#
loop_
_entity.id
_entity.type
_entity.pdbx_description
1 polymer ?
#
loop_
_entity_poly.entity_id
_entity_poly.type
_entity_poly.pdbx_seq_one_letter_code
_entity_poly.pdbx_strand_id
1 'polypeptide(L)'
;IIWKENRMAKAKNSVFFCQECGYESAKWMGQCPACHAWNTFVEEKIEKTAPAVKKMVQDVDVTTLNAIEMKEEQRITTQIKELDRVLGGGIVKGSLVLVGGDPGIGKSTLLLQCCKNLSMQKKKVLYISGEESLQQIKLRAERIGKFSDSLFLLCETNLNIIHGVIKREKPEIIIIDSIQTMYSENVTSAPGSVSQVREATGTLMQIAKGMEITVFIVGHVTKEGMVAGPKVLEHMVDTVLYFEGDRHAS
;
A
#
# COMPACT_ATOMS: atom_id res chain seq x y z
N ILE A 1 53.10 1.70 30.95
CA ILE A 1 51.68 1.26 31.06
C ILE A 1 50.96 1.83 29.86
N ILE A 2 50.70 0.96 28.87
CA ILE A 2 50.05 1.35 27.61
C ILE A 2 48.57 0.99 27.78
N TRP A 3 47.72 2.02 27.81
CA TRP A 3 46.26 1.87 27.75
C TRP A 3 45.85 1.56 26.31
N LYS A 4 45.44 0.31 26.04
CA LYS A 4 44.73 -0.05 24.83
C LYS A 4 43.28 0.45 24.96
N GLU A 5 42.94 1.54 24.28
CA GLU A 5 41.55 1.90 24.05
C GLU A 5 40.89 0.81 23.21
N ASN A 6 40.00 0.04 23.84
CA ASN A 6 39.08 -0.85 23.15
C ASN A 6 38.02 0.02 22.48
N ARG A 7 38.25 0.41 21.23
CA ARG A 7 37.17 0.91 20.37
C ARG A 7 36.20 -0.23 20.09
N MET A 8 35.18 -0.36 20.93
CA MET A 8 33.99 -1.13 20.56
C MET A 8 33.43 -0.53 19.26
N ALA A 9 33.53 -1.27 18.17
CA ALA A 9 32.86 -0.93 16.93
C ALA A 9 31.36 -0.90 17.23
N LYS A 10 30.74 0.30 17.16
CA LYS A 10 29.28 0.42 17.15
C LYS A 10 28.77 -0.45 16.02
N ALA A 11 27.95 -1.46 16.34
CA ALA A 11 27.24 -2.27 15.36
C ALA A 11 26.50 -1.30 14.43
N LYS A 12 26.82 -1.32 13.14
CA LYS A 12 26.09 -0.56 12.12
C LYS A 12 24.69 -1.15 12.06
N ASN A 13 23.70 -0.43 12.55
CA ASN A 13 22.28 -0.77 12.42
C ASN A 13 21.76 -0.42 11.02
N SER A 14 22.48 -0.81 9.99
CA SER A 14 22.07 -0.61 8.61
C SER A 14 21.89 -1.96 7.92
N VAL A 15 20.85 -2.04 7.12
CA VAL A 15 20.47 -3.20 6.32
C VAL A 15 20.33 -2.74 4.88
N PHE A 16 20.68 -3.61 3.95
CA PHE A 16 20.55 -3.35 2.51
C PHE A 16 19.31 -4.06 1.98
N PHE A 17 18.43 -3.32 1.33
CA PHE A 17 17.22 -3.86 0.69
C PHE A 17 17.33 -3.77 -0.83
N CYS A 18 16.94 -4.84 -1.51
CA CYS A 18 16.70 -4.79 -2.95
C CYS A 18 15.40 -4.00 -3.20
N GLN A 19 15.47 -2.92 -3.95
CA GLN A 19 14.32 -2.05 -4.24
C GLN A 19 13.29 -2.70 -5.17
N GLU A 20 13.70 -3.71 -5.95
CA GLU A 20 12.80 -4.42 -6.85
C GLU A 20 11.93 -5.45 -6.13
N CYS A 21 12.52 -6.31 -5.29
CA CYS A 21 11.81 -7.41 -4.66
C CYS A 21 11.78 -7.36 -3.12
N GLY A 22 12.51 -6.42 -2.51
CA GLY A 22 12.58 -6.27 -1.06
C GLY A 22 13.47 -7.30 -0.35
N TYR A 23 14.31 -8.06 -1.08
CA TYR A 23 15.26 -8.98 -0.45
C TYR A 23 16.21 -8.22 0.48
N GLU A 24 16.40 -8.76 1.68
CA GLU A 24 17.20 -8.16 2.75
C GLU A 24 18.59 -8.79 2.81
N SER A 25 19.62 -7.95 2.96
CA SER A 25 21.01 -8.38 3.11
C SER A 25 21.75 -7.54 4.14
N ALA A 26 22.65 -8.17 4.89
CA ALA A 26 23.55 -7.46 5.82
C ALA A 26 24.64 -6.65 5.11
N LYS A 27 24.83 -6.85 3.81
CA LYS A 27 25.84 -6.16 2.99
C LYS A 27 25.30 -5.86 1.60
N TRP A 28 25.86 -4.83 0.99
CA TRP A 28 25.57 -4.54 -0.42
C TRP A 28 26.01 -5.66 -1.35
N MET A 29 25.18 -5.96 -2.35
CA MET A 29 25.48 -6.94 -3.40
C MET A 29 25.17 -6.32 -4.77
N GLY A 30 26.02 -6.61 -5.75
CA GLY A 30 25.83 -6.11 -7.13
C GLY A 30 24.62 -6.71 -7.83
N GLN A 31 24.30 -7.97 -7.54
CA GLN A 31 23.13 -8.66 -8.08
C GLN A 31 22.30 -9.23 -6.93
N CYS A 32 20.97 -9.05 -7.00
CA CYS A 32 20.05 -9.61 -6.03
C CYS A 32 19.93 -11.13 -6.23
N PRO A 33 20.14 -11.96 -5.19
CA PRO A 33 20.00 -13.41 -5.30
C PRO A 33 18.56 -13.88 -5.47
N ALA A 34 17.57 -13.05 -5.11
CA ALA A 34 16.17 -13.40 -5.20
C ALA A 34 15.54 -13.07 -6.56
N CYS A 35 15.72 -11.84 -7.06
CA CYS A 35 15.11 -11.40 -8.32
C CYS A 35 16.10 -11.22 -9.47
N HIS A 36 17.41 -11.44 -9.22
CA HIS A 36 18.51 -11.31 -10.18
C HIS A 36 18.69 -9.90 -10.78
N ALA A 37 18.03 -8.89 -10.26
CA ALA A 37 18.23 -7.50 -10.66
C ALA A 37 19.62 -7.00 -10.24
N TRP A 38 20.21 -6.15 -11.07
CA TRP A 38 21.53 -5.59 -10.83
C TRP A 38 21.46 -4.19 -10.22
N ASN A 39 22.37 -3.89 -9.29
CA ASN A 39 22.54 -2.57 -8.67
C ASN A 39 21.27 -2.01 -7.99
N THR A 40 20.48 -2.89 -7.39
CA THR A 40 19.19 -2.55 -6.77
C THR A 40 19.24 -2.44 -5.25
N PHE A 41 20.40 -2.66 -4.63
CA PHE A 41 20.52 -2.59 -3.17
C PHE A 41 20.73 -1.18 -2.67
N VAL A 42 19.89 -0.77 -1.72
CA VAL A 42 19.97 0.52 -1.01
C VAL A 42 20.12 0.27 0.48
N GLU A 43 21.02 1.04 1.11
CA GLU A 43 21.24 1.00 2.56
C GLU A 43 20.13 1.77 3.28
N GLU A 44 19.46 1.11 4.21
CA GLU A 44 18.51 1.73 5.12
C GLU A 44 19.00 1.58 6.58
N LYS A 45 18.96 2.68 7.33
CA LYS A 45 19.25 2.66 8.76
C LYS A 45 18.03 2.18 9.50
N ILE A 46 18.14 1.07 10.21
CA ILE A 46 17.09 0.58 11.10
C ILE A 46 17.43 1.05 12.52
N GLU A 47 16.80 2.12 12.97
CA GLU A 47 16.75 2.40 14.39
C GLU A 47 15.72 1.47 15.02
N LYS A 48 16.15 0.61 15.92
CA LYS A 48 15.24 -0.16 16.75
C LYS A 48 14.47 0.84 17.60
N THR A 49 13.29 1.21 17.19
CA THR A 49 12.33 1.86 18.07
C THR A 49 12.15 0.97 19.30
N ALA A 50 12.14 1.59 20.49
CA ALA A 50 11.94 0.90 21.74
C ALA A 50 10.79 -0.11 21.64
N PRO A 51 10.87 -1.27 22.30
CA PRO A 51 9.87 -2.32 22.17
C PRO A 51 8.50 -1.71 22.43
N ALA A 52 7.64 -1.78 21.42
CA ALA A 52 6.24 -1.41 21.56
C ALA A 52 5.72 -2.06 22.84
N VAL A 53 5.10 -1.24 23.69
CA VAL A 53 4.41 -1.67 24.91
C VAL A 53 3.77 -3.02 24.61
N LYS A 54 4.13 -4.06 25.39
CA LYS A 54 3.53 -5.38 25.30
C LYS A 54 2.03 -5.18 25.20
N LYS A 55 1.46 -5.36 24.01
CA LYS A 55 0.00 -5.51 23.86
C LYS A 55 -0.35 -6.63 24.82
N MET A 56 -1.11 -6.32 25.87
CA MET A 56 -1.74 -7.34 26.69
C MET A 56 -2.36 -8.32 25.71
N VAL A 57 -2.06 -9.59 25.87
CA VAL A 57 -2.69 -10.67 25.12
C VAL A 57 -4.19 -10.50 25.41
N GLN A 58 -4.91 -9.87 24.49
CA GLN A 58 -6.37 -9.89 24.51
C GLN A 58 -6.74 -11.33 24.22
N ASP A 59 -7.72 -11.86 24.93
CA ASP A 59 -8.27 -13.17 24.67
C ASP A 59 -8.55 -13.30 23.18
N VAL A 60 -7.74 -14.11 22.51
CA VAL A 60 -7.91 -14.39 21.09
C VAL A 60 -8.81 -15.60 21.01
N ASP A 61 -10.02 -15.42 20.53
CA ASP A 61 -10.96 -16.50 20.34
C ASP A 61 -10.45 -17.47 19.27
N VAL A 62 -10.19 -18.70 19.68
CA VAL A 62 -9.89 -19.81 18.78
C VAL A 62 -11.19 -20.53 18.46
N THR A 63 -11.52 -20.65 17.17
CA THR A 63 -12.73 -21.33 16.73
C THR A 63 -12.40 -22.54 15.86
N THR A 64 -13.29 -23.51 15.79
CA THR A 64 -13.14 -24.65 14.88
C THR A 64 -13.63 -24.29 13.48
N LEU A 65 -13.08 -24.94 12.46
CA LEU A 65 -13.48 -24.70 11.07
C LEU A 65 -15.01 -24.86 10.87
N ASN A 66 -15.60 -25.85 11.50
CA ASN A 66 -17.04 -26.15 11.36
C ASN A 66 -17.94 -25.17 12.13
N ALA A 67 -17.39 -24.38 13.06
CA ALA A 67 -18.13 -23.34 13.78
C ALA A 67 -18.16 -22.00 13.01
N ILE A 68 -17.40 -21.90 11.91
CA ILE A 68 -17.38 -20.70 11.08
C ILE A 68 -18.61 -20.74 10.16
N GLU A 69 -19.53 -19.82 10.37
CA GLU A 69 -20.66 -19.64 9.47
C GLU A 69 -20.16 -19.07 8.13
N MET A 70 -20.42 -19.79 7.03
CA MET A 70 -20.17 -19.32 5.68
C MET A 70 -21.21 -18.25 5.34
N LYS A 71 -20.82 -16.98 5.45
CA LYS A 71 -21.58 -15.89 4.84
C LYS A 71 -21.35 -15.93 3.35
N GLU A 72 -22.43 -15.85 2.55
CA GLU A 72 -22.27 -15.64 1.10
C GLU A 72 -21.39 -14.41 0.88
N GLU A 73 -20.28 -14.62 0.16
CA GLU A 73 -19.34 -13.55 -0.16
C GLU A 73 -19.98 -12.63 -1.19
N GLN A 74 -20.67 -11.60 -0.71
CA GLN A 74 -21.26 -10.59 -1.58
C GLN A 74 -20.13 -9.73 -2.17
N ARG A 75 -19.88 -9.91 -3.47
CA ARG A 75 -18.94 -9.08 -4.22
C ARG A 75 -19.61 -7.78 -4.64
N ILE A 76 -18.87 -6.68 -4.53
CA ILE A 76 -19.33 -5.36 -4.94
C ILE A 76 -18.83 -5.12 -6.36
N THR A 77 -19.76 -4.91 -7.31
CA THR A 77 -19.37 -4.58 -8.69
C THR A 77 -18.77 -3.18 -8.78
N THR A 78 -17.66 -3.06 -9.52
CA THR A 78 -17.07 -1.77 -9.88
C THR A 78 -17.80 -1.11 -11.04
N GLN A 79 -18.70 -1.84 -11.72
CA GLN A 79 -19.34 -1.48 -12.98
C GLN A 79 -18.33 -1.23 -14.13
N ILE A 80 -17.13 -1.73 -13.98
CA ILE A 80 -16.11 -1.80 -15.03
C ILE A 80 -15.87 -3.28 -15.29
N LYS A 81 -16.43 -3.79 -16.40
CA LYS A 81 -16.48 -5.23 -16.70
C LYS A 81 -15.13 -5.92 -16.61
N GLU A 82 -14.09 -5.29 -17.16
CA GLU A 82 -12.75 -5.86 -17.15
C GLU A 82 -12.17 -5.89 -15.73
N LEU A 83 -12.38 -4.84 -14.93
CA LEU A 83 -11.93 -4.82 -13.54
C LEU A 83 -12.68 -5.87 -12.71
N ASP A 84 -13.99 -5.99 -12.85
CA ASP A 84 -14.76 -7.03 -12.17
C ASP A 84 -14.30 -8.43 -12.58
N ARG A 85 -14.00 -8.66 -13.88
CA ARG A 85 -13.49 -9.94 -14.38
C ARG A 85 -12.16 -10.33 -13.71
N VAL A 86 -11.19 -9.43 -13.64
CA VAL A 86 -9.88 -9.72 -13.04
C VAL A 86 -9.95 -9.82 -11.52
N LEU A 87 -10.94 -9.19 -10.88
CA LEU A 87 -11.24 -9.33 -9.46
C LEU A 87 -12.08 -10.59 -9.15
N GLY A 88 -12.37 -11.44 -10.14
CA GLY A 88 -13.13 -12.66 -9.93
C GLY A 88 -14.63 -12.42 -9.70
N GLY A 89 -15.20 -11.37 -10.29
CA GLY A 89 -16.62 -11.02 -10.20
C GLY A 89 -16.92 -9.77 -9.40
N GLY A 90 -15.90 -9.06 -8.93
CA GLY A 90 -16.04 -7.81 -8.19
C GLY A 90 -15.19 -7.73 -6.93
N ILE A 91 -15.34 -6.66 -6.20
CA ILE A 91 -14.59 -6.35 -4.98
C ILE A 91 -15.00 -7.28 -3.84
N VAL A 92 -14.02 -7.89 -3.18
CA VAL A 92 -14.20 -8.65 -1.93
C VAL A 92 -14.02 -7.72 -0.75
N LYS A 93 -15.00 -7.71 0.15
CA LYS A 93 -14.96 -6.89 1.37
C LYS A 93 -13.79 -7.27 2.27
N GLY A 94 -13.06 -6.29 2.76
CA GLY A 94 -11.89 -6.49 3.61
C GLY A 94 -10.64 -6.99 2.87
N SER A 95 -10.62 -6.92 1.52
CA SER A 95 -9.44 -7.27 0.73
C SER A 95 -8.50 -6.08 0.54
N LEU A 96 -7.22 -6.39 0.37
CA LEU A 96 -6.17 -5.45 0.01
C LEU A 96 -5.71 -5.73 -1.42
N VAL A 97 -5.88 -4.76 -2.32
CA VAL A 97 -5.59 -4.88 -3.76
C VAL A 97 -4.46 -3.93 -4.14
N LEU A 98 -3.38 -4.47 -4.68
CA LEU A 98 -2.29 -3.69 -5.24
C LEU A 98 -2.54 -3.43 -6.72
N VAL A 99 -2.45 -2.16 -7.13
CA VAL A 99 -2.56 -1.72 -8.52
C VAL A 99 -1.22 -1.15 -8.95
N GLY A 100 -0.44 -1.93 -9.67
CA GLY A 100 0.88 -1.59 -10.17
C GLY A 100 0.88 -1.15 -11.64
N GLY A 101 1.97 -0.53 -12.07
CA GLY A 101 2.19 -0.15 -13.46
C GLY A 101 2.96 1.17 -13.59
N ASP A 102 3.37 1.50 -14.81
CA ASP A 102 4.15 2.70 -15.11
C ASP A 102 3.41 3.99 -14.71
N PRO A 103 4.13 5.06 -14.33
CA PRO A 103 3.53 6.38 -14.16
C PRO A 103 2.83 6.85 -15.44
N GLY A 104 1.68 7.49 -15.29
CA GLY A 104 0.92 8.02 -16.42
C GLY A 104 0.09 7.01 -17.23
N ILE A 105 0.16 5.70 -16.92
CA ILE A 105 -0.58 4.66 -17.65
C ILE A 105 -2.11 4.67 -17.41
N GLY A 106 -2.60 5.51 -16.52
CA GLY A 106 -4.03 5.65 -16.28
C GLY A 106 -4.57 4.97 -15.02
N LYS A 107 -3.72 4.40 -14.15
CA LYS A 107 -4.16 3.73 -12.89
C LYS A 107 -5.10 4.61 -12.05
N SER A 108 -4.64 5.80 -11.70
CA SER A 108 -5.39 6.74 -10.85
C SER A 108 -6.69 7.21 -11.52
N THR A 109 -6.71 7.31 -12.85
CA THR A 109 -7.93 7.66 -13.60
C THR A 109 -8.95 6.53 -13.57
N LEU A 110 -8.52 5.29 -13.78
CA LEU A 110 -9.42 4.13 -13.68
C LEU A 110 -9.97 3.98 -12.27
N LEU A 111 -9.13 4.13 -11.24
CA LEU A 111 -9.58 4.04 -9.86
C LEU A 111 -10.54 5.17 -9.50
N LEU A 112 -10.32 6.39 -10.01
CA LEU A 112 -11.27 7.48 -9.82
C LEU A 112 -12.61 7.20 -10.51
N GLN A 113 -12.61 6.58 -11.69
CA GLN A 113 -13.84 6.11 -12.33
C GLN A 113 -14.53 4.99 -11.55
N CYS A 114 -13.77 4.06 -10.99
CA CYS A 114 -14.27 3.06 -10.06
C CYS A 114 -14.94 3.72 -8.84
N CYS A 115 -14.29 4.71 -8.24
CA CYS A 115 -14.84 5.49 -7.13
C CYS A 115 -16.16 6.17 -7.50
N LYS A 116 -16.27 6.73 -8.72
CA LYS A 116 -17.53 7.29 -9.23
C LYS A 116 -18.64 6.24 -9.19
N ASN A 117 -18.41 5.09 -9.80
CA ASN A 117 -19.41 4.04 -9.92
C ASN A 117 -19.83 3.49 -8.55
N LEU A 118 -18.86 3.32 -7.63
CA LEU A 118 -19.12 2.87 -6.26
C LEU A 118 -19.92 3.91 -5.45
N SER A 119 -19.55 5.19 -5.57
CA SER A 119 -20.26 6.27 -4.90
C SER A 119 -21.73 6.42 -5.38
N MET A 120 -21.96 6.18 -6.66
CA MET A 120 -23.31 6.16 -7.23
C MET A 120 -24.16 4.98 -6.70
N GLN A 121 -23.51 3.89 -6.27
CA GLN A 121 -24.14 2.78 -5.55
C GLN A 121 -24.31 3.08 -4.05
N LYS A 122 -24.10 4.32 -3.62
CA LYS A 122 -24.15 4.77 -2.21
C LYS A 122 -23.10 4.12 -1.31
N LYS A 123 -22.03 3.57 -1.89
CA LYS A 123 -20.88 3.10 -1.13
C LYS A 123 -20.06 4.29 -0.64
N LYS A 124 -19.72 4.31 0.64
CA LYS A 124 -18.82 5.34 1.19
C LYS A 124 -17.39 5.05 0.78
N VAL A 125 -16.84 5.88 -0.09
CA VAL A 125 -15.48 5.75 -0.63
C VAL A 125 -14.61 6.88 -0.11
N LEU A 126 -13.41 6.56 0.35
CA LEU A 126 -12.39 7.53 0.75
C LEU A 126 -11.18 7.41 -0.19
N TYR A 127 -10.95 8.45 -0.98
CA TYR A 127 -9.77 8.57 -1.86
C TYR A 127 -8.70 9.40 -1.15
N ILE A 128 -7.55 8.79 -0.89
CA ILE A 128 -6.43 9.41 -0.18
C ILE A 128 -5.30 9.61 -1.18
N SER A 129 -4.92 10.87 -1.39
CA SER A 129 -3.82 11.26 -2.28
C SER A 129 -2.64 11.80 -1.49
N GLY A 130 -1.45 11.29 -1.80
CA GLY A 130 -0.19 11.85 -1.33
C GLY A 130 0.54 12.69 -2.39
N GLU A 131 0.00 12.75 -3.62
CA GLU A 131 0.67 13.39 -4.75
C GLU A 131 -0.10 14.59 -5.31
N GLU A 132 -1.43 14.49 -5.38
CA GLU A 132 -2.29 15.50 -5.96
C GLU A 132 -3.04 16.30 -4.89
N SER A 133 -3.26 17.59 -5.16
CA SER A 133 -4.14 18.44 -4.36
C SER A 133 -5.61 18.10 -4.61
N LEU A 134 -6.50 18.52 -3.69
CA LEU A 134 -7.95 18.36 -3.84
C LEU A 134 -8.47 18.98 -5.15
N GLN A 135 -7.92 20.12 -5.56
CA GLN A 135 -8.31 20.80 -6.81
C GLN A 135 -7.88 20.02 -8.05
N GLN A 136 -6.67 19.43 -8.05
CA GLN A 136 -6.22 18.60 -9.16
C GLN A 136 -7.09 17.35 -9.33
N ILE A 137 -7.43 16.70 -8.23
CA ILE A 137 -8.35 15.55 -8.24
C ILE A 137 -9.73 15.98 -8.73
N LYS A 138 -10.23 17.13 -8.26
CA LYS A 138 -11.52 17.66 -8.69
C LYS A 138 -11.57 17.94 -10.19
N LEU A 139 -10.55 18.59 -10.76
CA LEU A 139 -10.45 18.86 -12.20
C LEU A 139 -10.42 17.56 -13.02
N ARG A 140 -9.75 16.54 -12.54
CA ARG A 140 -9.71 15.22 -13.17
C ARG A 140 -11.06 14.52 -13.08
N ALA A 141 -11.72 14.61 -11.93
CA ALA A 141 -13.06 14.05 -11.71
C ALA A 141 -14.13 14.66 -12.63
N GLU A 142 -14.07 15.96 -12.87
CA GLU A 142 -15.00 16.66 -13.78
C GLU A 142 -14.98 16.12 -15.22
N ARG A 143 -13.82 15.66 -15.68
CA ARG A 143 -13.66 15.02 -17.00
C ARG A 143 -14.29 13.63 -17.06
N ILE A 144 -14.42 12.96 -15.92
CA ILE A 144 -15.02 11.62 -15.81
C ILE A 144 -16.54 11.70 -15.71
N GLY A 145 -17.07 12.78 -15.17
CA GLY A 145 -18.51 13.06 -15.06
C GLY A 145 -18.96 13.36 -13.63
N LYS A 146 -20.26 13.16 -13.35
CA LYS A 146 -20.85 13.46 -12.05
C LYS A 146 -20.52 12.37 -11.02
N PHE A 147 -20.23 12.79 -9.81
CA PHE A 147 -19.98 11.93 -8.64
C PHE A 147 -21.09 12.16 -7.61
N SER A 148 -21.33 11.15 -6.79
CA SER A 148 -22.19 11.26 -5.60
C SER A 148 -21.39 11.84 -4.42
N ASP A 149 -22.11 12.40 -3.44
CA ASP A 149 -21.54 12.90 -2.18
C ASP A 149 -20.99 11.78 -1.27
N SER A 150 -21.08 10.52 -1.70
CA SER A 150 -20.48 9.38 -1.01
C SER A 150 -18.99 9.20 -1.27
N LEU A 151 -18.38 9.98 -2.18
CA LEU A 151 -16.94 10.04 -2.39
C LEU A 151 -16.32 11.17 -1.56
N PHE A 152 -15.44 10.78 -0.65
CA PHE A 152 -14.66 11.68 0.21
C PHE A 152 -13.21 11.72 -0.28
N LEU A 153 -12.59 12.89 -0.21
CA LEU A 153 -11.19 13.09 -0.61
C LEU A 153 -10.38 13.53 0.61
N LEU A 154 -9.17 13.00 0.72
CA LEU A 154 -8.19 13.39 1.73
C LEU A 154 -6.82 13.55 1.07
N CYS A 155 -6.15 14.67 1.30
CA CYS A 155 -4.74 14.86 0.95
C CYS A 155 -3.91 14.76 2.22
N GLU A 156 -3.33 13.58 2.46
CA GLU A 156 -2.53 13.28 3.65
C GLU A 156 -1.59 12.11 3.35
N THR A 157 -0.42 12.11 3.99
CA THR A 157 0.61 11.08 3.84
C THR A 157 0.97 10.40 5.16
N ASN A 158 0.64 11.00 6.30
CA ASN A 158 0.89 10.41 7.62
C ASN A 158 -0.14 9.34 7.95
N LEU A 159 0.30 8.09 8.09
CA LEU A 159 -0.57 6.94 8.35
C LEU A 159 -1.31 7.02 9.69
N ASN A 160 -0.76 7.69 10.71
CA ASN A 160 -1.46 7.85 11.99
C ASN A 160 -2.67 8.76 11.85
N ILE A 161 -2.52 9.85 11.09
CA ILE A 161 -3.61 10.78 10.77
C ILE A 161 -4.66 10.06 9.91
N ILE A 162 -4.21 9.38 8.85
CA ILE A 162 -5.09 8.59 7.96
C ILE A 162 -5.90 7.58 8.75
N HIS A 163 -5.27 6.83 9.66
CA HIS A 163 -5.95 5.84 10.50
C HIS A 163 -7.02 6.48 11.38
N GLY A 164 -6.74 7.66 11.97
CA GLY A 164 -7.72 8.44 12.72
C GLY A 164 -8.93 8.84 11.88
N VAL A 165 -8.70 9.29 10.64
CA VAL A 165 -9.77 9.63 9.69
C VAL A 165 -10.60 8.40 9.33
N ILE A 166 -9.96 7.27 9.04
CA ILE A 166 -10.66 6.01 8.70
C ILE A 166 -11.57 5.57 9.85
N LYS A 167 -11.09 5.62 11.09
CA LYS A 167 -11.90 5.27 12.28
C LYS A 167 -13.13 6.17 12.44
N ARG A 168 -12.99 7.45 12.17
CA ARG A 168 -14.09 8.44 12.27
C ARG A 168 -15.09 8.29 11.12
N GLU A 169 -14.59 8.22 9.89
CA GLU A 169 -15.44 8.23 8.69
C GLU A 169 -16.03 6.86 8.36
N LYS A 170 -15.37 5.78 8.77
CA LYS A 170 -15.78 4.37 8.52
C LYS A 170 -16.16 4.12 7.05
N PRO A 171 -15.25 4.38 6.09
CA PRO A 171 -15.52 4.11 4.69
C PRO A 171 -15.64 2.59 4.44
N GLU A 172 -16.33 2.21 3.38
CA GLU A 172 -16.38 0.81 2.93
C GLU A 172 -15.20 0.47 2.00
N ILE A 173 -14.71 1.48 1.26
CA ILE A 173 -13.63 1.33 0.29
C ILE A 173 -12.66 2.51 0.43
N ILE A 174 -11.37 2.20 0.38
CA ILE A 174 -10.29 3.19 0.45
C ILE A 174 -9.40 3.05 -0.78
N ILE A 175 -9.00 4.17 -1.35
CA ILE A 175 -7.95 4.24 -2.37
C ILE A 175 -6.75 4.98 -1.76
N ILE A 176 -5.55 4.40 -1.89
CA ILE A 176 -4.27 5.02 -1.52
C ILE A 176 -3.50 5.33 -2.81
N ASP A 177 -3.27 6.59 -3.12
CA ASP A 177 -2.58 7.05 -4.34
C ASP A 177 -1.47 8.06 -4.00
N SER A 178 -0.20 7.61 -3.88
CA SER A 178 0.33 6.26 -3.99
C SER A 178 0.89 5.75 -2.65
N ILE A 179 1.18 4.46 -2.58
CA ILE A 179 1.80 3.88 -1.37
C ILE A 179 3.19 4.45 -1.10
N GLN A 180 3.93 4.84 -2.14
CA GLN A 180 5.28 5.38 -2.02
C GLN A 180 5.33 6.75 -1.34
N THR A 181 4.22 7.48 -1.29
CA THR A 181 4.14 8.78 -0.60
C THR A 181 3.73 8.67 0.86
N MET A 182 3.21 7.51 1.27
CA MET A 182 2.77 7.29 2.65
C MET A 182 3.96 7.06 3.58
N TYR A 183 3.84 7.50 4.82
CA TYR A 183 4.85 7.23 5.83
C TYR A 183 4.24 6.94 7.21
N SER A 184 4.95 6.11 7.96
CA SER A 184 4.73 5.83 9.37
C SER A 184 5.84 6.47 10.20
N GLU A 185 5.47 7.10 11.31
CA GLU A 185 6.43 7.63 12.28
C GLU A 185 7.19 6.51 13.02
N ASN A 186 6.72 5.26 12.94
CA ASN A 186 7.39 4.09 13.51
C ASN A 186 8.66 3.69 12.76
N VAL A 187 8.88 4.24 11.57
CA VAL A 187 10.02 3.93 10.70
C VAL A 187 10.76 5.22 10.37
N THR A 188 12.08 5.22 10.57
CA THR A 188 12.93 6.40 10.38
C THR A 188 13.38 6.62 8.92
N SER A 189 13.21 5.60 8.07
CA SER A 189 13.53 5.70 6.63
C SER A 189 12.61 6.66 5.90
N ALA A 190 13.10 7.24 4.81
CA ALA A 190 12.33 8.18 3.99
C ALA A 190 11.09 7.53 3.35
N PRO A 191 10.03 8.30 3.05
CA PRO A 191 8.92 7.83 2.23
C PRO A 191 9.40 7.20 0.93
N GLY A 192 8.76 6.12 0.49
CA GLY A 192 9.16 5.36 -0.71
C GLY A 192 10.27 4.34 -0.48
N SER A 193 10.95 4.32 0.66
CA SER A 193 11.90 3.27 1.02
C SER A 193 11.18 1.92 1.19
N VAL A 194 11.92 0.81 1.11
CA VAL A 194 11.37 -0.54 1.28
C VAL A 194 10.72 -0.69 2.66
N SER A 195 11.37 -0.20 3.71
CA SER A 195 10.83 -0.26 5.07
C SER A 195 9.53 0.51 5.22
N GLN A 196 9.46 1.73 4.65
CA GLN A 196 8.25 2.56 4.71
C GLN A 196 7.08 1.94 3.95
N VAL A 197 7.29 1.48 2.71
CA VAL A 197 6.18 0.90 1.92
C VAL A 197 5.68 -0.41 2.53
N ARG A 198 6.56 -1.21 3.14
CA ARG A 198 6.16 -2.42 3.87
C ARG A 198 5.36 -2.09 5.13
N GLU A 199 5.83 -1.14 5.94
CA GLU A 199 5.12 -0.71 7.15
C GLU A 199 3.74 -0.13 6.81
N ALA A 200 3.68 0.74 5.80
CA ALA A 200 2.43 1.31 5.32
C ALA A 200 1.45 0.22 4.85
N THR A 201 1.92 -0.73 4.06
CA THR A 201 1.10 -1.84 3.56
C THR A 201 0.65 -2.76 4.69
N GLY A 202 1.51 -3.06 5.66
CA GLY A 202 1.16 -3.83 6.86
C GLY A 202 0.07 -3.15 7.69
N THR A 203 0.16 -1.84 7.90
CA THR A 203 -0.86 -1.03 8.58
C THR A 203 -2.20 -1.06 7.83
N LEU A 204 -2.17 -0.88 6.50
CA LEU A 204 -3.38 -0.92 5.67
C LEU A 204 -4.01 -2.32 5.63
N MET A 205 -3.20 -3.37 5.66
CA MET A 205 -3.68 -4.77 5.78
C MET A 205 -4.43 -4.98 7.10
N GLN A 206 -3.89 -4.50 8.22
CA GLN A 206 -4.57 -4.58 9.52
C GLN A 206 -5.90 -3.83 9.50
N ILE A 207 -5.96 -2.65 8.88
CA ILE A 207 -7.19 -1.87 8.71
C ILE A 207 -8.19 -2.65 7.85
N ALA A 208 -7.76 -3.17 6.70
CA ALA A 208 -8.63 -3.90 5.78
C ALA A 208 -9.26 -5.11 6.47
N LYS A 209 -8.46 -5.95 7.11
CA LYS A 209 -8.93 -7.18 7.78
C LYS A 209 -9.70 -6.89 9.07
N GLY A 210 -9.21 -5.97 9.90
CA GLY A 210 -9.81 -5.68 11.21
C GLY A 210 -11.11 -4.87 11.16
N MET A 211 -11.27 -4.04 10.13
CA MET A 211 -12.45 -3.19 9.95
C MET A 211 -13.34 -3.63 8.78
N GLU A 212 -13.00 -4.71 8.10
CA GLU A 212 -13.67 -5.22 6.89
C GLU A 212 -13.80 -4.15 5.79
N ILE A 213 -12.76 -3.34 5.60
CA ILE A 213 -12.69 -2.27 4.59
C ILE A 213 -11.85 -2.77 3.42
N THR A 214 -12.32 -2.61 2.19
CA THR A 214 -11.50 -2.88 1.00
C THR A 214 -10.54 -1.73 0.74
N VAL A 215 -9.27 -2.04 0.53
CA VAL A 215 -8.23 -1.05 0.28
C VAL A 215 -7.56 -1.33 -1.06
N PHE A 216 -7.58 -0.34 -1.96
CA PHE A 216 -6.78 -0.32 -3.18
C PHE A 216 -5.52 0.50 -2.94
N ILE A 217 -4.37 -0.05 -3.25
CA ILE A 217 -3.07 0.61 -3.13
C ILE A 217 -2.50 0.82 -4.53
N VAL A 218 -2.25 2.05 -4.92
CA VAL A 218 -1.52 2.38 -6.15
C VAL A 218 -0.03 2.31 -5.87
N GLY A 219 0.68 1.54 -6.70
CA GLY A 219 2.14 1.44 -6.69
C GLY A 219 2.71 1.81 -8.06
N HIS A 220 3.59 2.81 -8.12
CA HIS A 220 4.27 3.19 -9.35
C HIS A 220 5.52 2.35 -9.56
N VAL A 221 5.70 1.82 -10.77
CA VAL A 221 6.97 1.21 -11.19
C VAL A 221 7.97 2.34 -11.40
N THR A 222 9.16 2.22 -10.82
CA THR A 222 10.20 3.24 -10.92
C THR A 222 11.35 2.72 -11.78
N LYS A 223 11.77 3.53 -12.76
CA LYS A 223 12.87 3.17 -13.66
C LYS A 223 14.26 3.39 -13.04
N GLU A 224 14.37 4.17 -11.98
CA GLU A 224 15.63 4.68 -11.45
C GLU A 224 15.99 4.20 -10.04
N GLY A 225 15.34 3.18 -9.52
CA GLY A 225 15.78 2.50 -8.29
C GLY A 225 15.84 3.35 -7.00
N MET A 226 15.33 4.59 -6.98
CA MET A 226 15.33 5.42 -5.78
C MET A 226 14.16 5.16 -4.83
N VAL A 227 13.10 4.53 -5.33
CA VAL A 227 11.88 4.24 -4.59
C VAL A 227 11.52 2.76 -4.76
N ALA A 228 11.04 2.12 -3.70
CA ALA A 228 10.64 0.72 -3.75
C ALA A 228 9.51 0.50 -4.75
N GLY A 229 9.68 -0.48 -5.64
CA GLY A 229 8.69 -0.86 -6.62
C GLY A 229 7.53 -1.68 -6.01
N PRO A 230 6.41 -1.84 -6.75
CA PRO A 230 5.26 -2.59 -6.26
C PRO A 230 5.53 -4.08 -6.01
N LYS A 231 6.52 -4.69 -6.65
CA LYS A 231 6.93 -6.08 -6.42
C LYS A 231 7.31 -6.38 -4.97
N VAL A 232 7.79 -5.38 -4.22
CA VAL A 232 8.09 -5.51 -2.79
C VAL A 232 6.84 -5.88 -1.98
N LEU A 233 5.66 -5.54 -2.47
CA LEU A 233 4.38 -5.66 -1.79
C LEU A 233 3.52 -6.84 -2.26
N GLU A 234 3.88 -7.52 -3.36
CA GLU A 234 3.04 -8.56 -3.99
C GLU A 234 2.61 -9.67 -3.02
N HIS A 235 3.50 -10.10 -2.14
CA HIS A 235 3.22 -11.16 -1.17
C HIS A 235 2.49 -10.69 0.08
N MET A 236 2.27 -9.38 0.23
CA MET A 236 1.57 -8.78 1.38
C MET A 236 0.10 -8.49 1.09
N VAL A 237 -0.35 -8.61 -0.15
CA VAL A 237 -1.70 -8.24 -0.60
C VAL A 237 -2.50 -9.46 -1.02
N ASP A 238 -3.82 -9.32 -1.07
CA ASP A 238 -4.72 -10.41 -1.49
C ASP A 238 -4.77 -10.54 -3.01
N THR A 239 -4.65 -9.43 -3.73
CA THR A 239 -4.74 -9.38 -5.20
C THR A 239 -3.74 -8.38 -5.75
N VAL A 240 -3.10 -8.75 -6.86
CA VAL A 240 -2.17 -7.89 -7.60
C VAL A 240 -2.72 -7.67 -9.00
N LEU A 241 -2.88 -6.41 -9.39
CA LEU A 241 -3.27 -5.98 -10.72
C LEU A 241 -2.14 -5.16 -11.33
N TYR A 242 -1.66 -5.54 -12.51
CA TYR A 242 -0.70 -4.75 -13.29
C TYR A 242 -1.34 -4.13 -14.49
N PHE A 243 -1.12 -2.83 -14.66
CA PHE A 243 -1.44 -2.09 -15.86
C PHE A 243 -0.25 -2.15 -16.80
N GLU A 244 -0.47 -2.70 -17.97
CA GLU A 244 0.49 -2.74 -19.07
C GLU A 244 -0.04 -1.92 -20.23
N GLY A 245 0.78 -1.01 -20.75
CA GLY A 245 0.44 -0.26 -21.96
C GLY A 245 0.86 -1.05 -23.21
N ASP A 246 -0.01 -1.12 -24.21
CA ASP A 246 0.37 -1.61 -25.53
C ASP A 246 1.44 -0.69 -26.12
N ARG A 247 2.65 -1.18 -26.28
CA ARG A 247 3.79 -0.42 -26.85
C ARG A 247 3.61 -0.14 -28.35
N HIS A 248 2.51 -0.56 -28.94
CA HIS A 248 2.23 -0.45 -30.37
C HIS A 248 1.07 0.50 -30.73
N ALA A 249 0.49 1.22 -29.79
CA ALA A 249 -0.48 2.27 -30.09
C ALA A 249 0.24 3.63 -30.11
N SER A 250 0.90 3.93 -31.19
CA SER A 250 1.37 5.28 -31.56
C SER A 250 0.59 5.77 -32.78
#